data_39e972a1f0f63069f6379d1e0206e7fb
#
_entry.id   39e972a1f0f63069f6379d1e0206e7fb
#
_cell.length_a   1.000
_cell.length_b   1.000
_cell.length_c   1.000
_cell.angle_alpha   90.00
_cell.angle_beta   90.00
_cell.angle_gamma   90.00
#
_symmetry.space_group_name_H-M   'P 1'
#
loop_
_entity.id
_entity.type
_entity.pdbx_description
1 polymer ?
#
loop_
_entity_poly.entity_id
_entity_poly.type
_entity_poly.pdbx_seq_one_letter_code
_entity_poly.pdbx_strand_id
1 'polypeptide(L)'
;MNTRFVPIPLALWLASCAPQVQQPVQTSAAPPPAAVPAPAVSAPAPSEAQIAPGLWVVERVRCSDLLGAADDDRAAAAMFYYGYLAAKAGIRVIDVGTIEENVGKVMKQCAATPNITVPQAFREALRPRRSPG
;
A
#
# COMPACT_ATOMS: atom_id res chain seq x y z
N MET A 1 -34.77 9.93 -42.70
CA MET A 1 -33.53 9.51 -42.01
C MET A 1 -33.82 8.23 -41.32
N ASN A 2 -33.40 7.07 -41.91
CA ASN A 2 -33.76 5.72 -41.46
C ASN A 2 -32.63 5.14 -40.62
N THR A 3 -32.82 5.10 -39.29
CA THR A 3 -31.90 4.45 -38.37
C THR A 3 -32.20 2.96 -38.35
N ARG A 4 -31.37 2.14 -39.00
CA ARG A 4 -31.46 0.67 -38.96
C ARG A 4 -30.83 0.18 -37.65
N PHE A 5 -31.68 -0.37 -36.77
CA PHE A 5 -31.27 -1.18 -35.62
C PHE A 5 -30.74 -2.53 -36.09
N VAL A 6 -29.50 -2.84 -35.79
CA VAL A 6 -28.87 -4.15 -35.94
C VAL A 6 -28.94 -4.86 -34.60
N PRO A 7 -29.61 -6.01 -34.47
CA PRO A 7 -29.56 -6.79 -33.23
C PRO A 7 -28.25 -7.55 -33.11
N ILE A 8 -27.51 -7.33 -32.03
CA ILE A 8 -26.32 -8.07 -31.67
C ILE A 8 -26.78 -9.32 -30.87
N PRO A 9 -26.44 -10.54 -31.30
CA PRO A 9 -26.77 -11.75 -30.52
C PRO A 9 -25.84 -11.83 -29.28
N LEU A 10 -26.44 -11.91 -28.10
CA LEU A 10 -25.78 -12.15 -26.82
C LEU A 10 -25.36 -13.63 -26.78
N ALA A 11 -24.11 -13.93 -27.09
CA ALA A 11 -23.52 -15.25 -26.89
C ALA A 11 -23.19 -15.42 -25.40
N LEU A 12 -23.99 -16.23 -24.70
CA LEU A 12 -23.68 -16.68 -23.33
C LEU A 12 -22.45 -17.61 -23.37
N TRP A 13 -21.31 -17.15 -22.90
CA TRP A 13 -20.17 -17.99 -22.56
C TRP A 13 -20.32 -18.46 -21.11
N LEU A 14 -20.85 -19.68 -20.95
CA LEU A 14 -20.77 -20.40 -19.68
C LEU A 14 -19.36 -20.95 -19.52
N ALA A 15 -18.51 -20.24 -18.79
CA ALA A 15 -17.22 -20.74 -18.36
C ALA A 15 -17.44 -21.79 -17.26
N SER A 16 -17.26 -23.07 -17.63
CA SER A 16 -17.31 -24.23 -16.75
C SER A 16 -16.06 -24.20 -15.84
N CYS A 17 -16.24 -23.83 -14.58
CA CYS A 17 -15.22 -24.04 -13.55
C CYS A 17 -15.19 -25.52 -13.18
N ALA A 18 -14.28 -26.30 -13.75
CA ALA A 18 -13.98 -27.64 -13.28
C ALA A 18 -13.14 -27.56 -12.00
N PRO A 19 -13.50 -28.26 -10.91
CA PRO A 19 -12.63 -28.34 -9.74
C PRO A 19 -11.40 -29.18 -10.07
N GLN A 20 -10.21 -28.56 -10.02
CA GLN A 20 -8.95 -29.30 -10.07
C GLN A 20 -8.79 -30.12 -8.78
N VAL A 21 -8.97 -31.41 -8.88
CA VAL A 21 -8.61 -32.37 -7.85
C VAL A 21 -7.07 -32.41 -7.78
N GLN A 22 -6.51 -31.76 -6.78
CA GLN A 22 -5.09 -31.86 -6.46
C GLN A 22 -4.80 -33.29 -5.96
N GLN A 23 -4.11 -34.07 -6.79
CA GLN A 23 -3.54 -35.34 -6.39
C GLN A 23 -2.45 -35.10 -5.33
N PRO A 24 -2.50 -35.82 -4.18
CA PRO A 24 -1.40 -35.73 -3.23
C PRO A 24 -0.15 -36.35 -3.82
N VAL A 25 0.85 -35.54 -4.12
CA VAL A 25 2.22 -36.02 -4.43
C VAL A 25 2.78 -36.59 -3.14
N GLN A 26 2.83 -37.91 -3.04
CA GLN A 26 3.58 -38.59 -1.99
C GLN A 26 5.06 -38.44 -2.30
N THR A 27 5.66 -37.40 -1.75
CA THR A 27 7.12 -37.25 -1.73
C THR A 27 7.65 -38.11 -0.59
N SER A 28 8.37 -39.15 -0.95
CA SER A 28 9.12 -39.99 -0.01
C SER A 28 10.04 -39.14 0.85
N ALA A 29 9.73 -39.04 2.15
CA ALA A 29 10.45 -38.17 3.06
C ALA A 29 11.82 -38.77 3.39
N ALA A 30 12.87 -38.12 2.94
CA ALA A 30 14.18 -38.22 3.55
C ALA A 30 14.14 -37.50 4.93
N PRO A 31 14.82 -38.02 5.98
CA PRO A 31 14.79 -37.36 7.28
C PRO A 31 15.36 -35.96 7.18
N PRO A 32 14.70 -34.94 7.78
CA PRO A 32 15.15 -33.56 7.71
C PRO A 32 16.50 -33.41 8.43
N PRO A 33 17.48 -32.69 7.84
CA PRO A 33 18.65 -32.26 8.57
C PRO A 33 18.24 -31.41 9.77
N ALA A 34 18.92 -31.63 10.91
CA ALA A 34 18.64 -30.91 12.15
C ALA A 34 18.51 -29.41 11.92
N ALA A 35 17.34 -28.87 12.24
CA ALA A 35 17.04 -27.46 12.11
C ALA A 35 18.00 -26.65 13.00
N VAL A 36 18.88 -25.88 12.36
CA VAL A 36 19.64 -24.82 13.05
C VAL A 36 18.60 -23.80 13.54
N PRO A 37 18.60 -23.43 14.84
CA PRO A 37 17.66 -22.43 15.33
C PRO A 37 17.89 -21.14 14.54
N ALA A 38 16.90 -20.74 13.74
CA ALA A 38 16.93 -19.43 13.11
C ALA A 38 16.98 -18.36 14.21
N PRO A 39 17.82 -17.32 14.08
CA PRO A 39 17.84 -16.22 15.04
C PRO A 39 16.42 -15.66 15.16
N ALA A 40 15.91 -15.61 16.40
CA ALA A 40 14.61 -15.04 16.71
C ALA A 40 14.64 -13.57 16.23
N VAL A 41 14.01 -13.30 15.11
CA VAL A 41 13.75 -11.94 14.65
C VAL A 41 12.78 -11.35 15.67
N SER A 42 13.30 -10.48 16.55
CA SER A 42 12.46 -9.76 17.52
C SER A 42 11.35 -9.06 16.74
N ALA A 43 10.10 -9.43 17.02
CA ALA A 43 8.96 -8.74 16.44
C ALA A 43 9.08 -7.23 16.75
N PRO A 44 8.90 -6.35 15.77
CA PRO A 44 8.94 -4.91 16.02
C PRO A 44 7.92 -4.56 17.10
N ALA A 45 8.30 -3.64 18.00
CA ALA A 45 7.41 -3.15 19.03
C ALA A 45 6.11 -2.60 18.39
N PRO A 46 4.94 -2.87 18.99
CA PRO A 46 3.68 -2.39 18.44
C PRO A 46 3.70 -0.86 18.33
N SER A 47 3.28 -0.33 17.18
CA SER A 47 3.16 1.10 16.95
C SER A 47 2.08 1.71 17.84
N GLU A 48 2.33 2.92 18.39
CA GLU A 48 1.32 3.68 19.15
C GLU A 48 0.09 4.04 18.30
N ALA A 49 0.21 3.95 16.99
CA ALA A 49 -0.91 4.15 16.07
C ALA A 49 -1.82 2.93 15.94
N GLN A 50 -1.32 1.73 16.27
CA GLN A 50 -2.08 0.49 16.19
C GLN A 50 -2.88 0.29 17.48
N ILE A 51 -4.20 0.37 17.41
CA ILE A 51 -5.11 0.22 18.55
C ILE A 51 -5.63 -1.20 18.75
N ALA A 52 -5.58 -2.03 17.69
CA ALA A 52 -5.86 -3.46 17.71
C ALA A 52 -5.25 -4.11 16.46
N PRO A 53 -5.15 -5.45 16.36
CA PRO A 53 -4.66 -6.12 15.15
C PRO A 53 -5.41 -5.64 13.89
N GLY A 54 -4.70 -5.05 12.95
CA GLY A 54 -5.26 -4.49 11.70
C GLY A 54 -6.00 -3.16 11.83
N LEU A 55 -6.15 -2.59 13.03
CA LEU A 55 -6.81 -1.30 13.25
C LEU A 55 -5.81 -0.20 13.60
N TRP A 56 -5.75 0.83 12.76
CA TRP A 56 -4.79 1.91 12.88
C TRP A 56 -5.47 3.28 12.96
N VAL A 57 -4.95 4.14 13.84
CA VAL A 57 -5.31 5.57 13.84
C VAL A 57 -4.40 6.27 12.84
N VAL A 58 -4.91 6.52 11.65
CA VAL A 58 -4.13 7.01 10.49
C VAL A 58 -3.39 8.33 10.76
N GLU A 59 -3.92 9.20 11.60
CA GLU A 59 -3.27 10.46 11.98
C GLU A 59 -2.06 10.26 12.90
N ARG A 60 -1.93 9.11 13.56
CA ARG A 60 -0.86 8.80 14.52
C ARG A 60 0.28 7.97 13.93
N VAL A 61 0.10 7.39 12.75
CA VAL A 61 1.14 6.58 12.10
C VAL A 61 2.38 7.43 11.92
N ARG A 62 3.52 6.97 12.43
CA ARG A 62 4.79 7.65 12.33
C ARG A 62 5.53 7.28 11.04
N CYS A 63 6.44 8.12 10.64
CA CYS A 63 7.34 7.82 9.53
C CYS A 63 8.16 6.54 9.76
N SER A 64 8.57 6.26 11.01
CA SER A 64 9.24 5.01 11.38
C SER A 64 8.39 3.77 11.07
N ASP A 65 7.07 3.83 11.32
CA ASP A 65 6.16 2.72 11.02
C ASP A 65 6.06 2.49 9.51
N LEU A 66 5.93 3.58 8.74
CA LEU A 66 5.87 3.53 7.28
C LEU A 66 7.17 2.99 6.67
N LEU A 67 8.33 3.44 7.17
CA LEU A 67 9.63 3.00 6.68
C LEU A 67 9.95 1.55 7.06
N GLY A 68 9.42 1.06 8.19
CA GLY A 68 9.57 -0.33 8.65
C GLY A 68 8.65 -1.33 7.96
N ALA A 69 7.65 -0.88 7.20
CA ALA A 69 6.76 -1.74 6.45
C ALA A 69 7.47 -2.41 5.25
N ALA A 70 6.96 -3.56 4.81
CA ALA A 70 7.40 -4.18 3.55
C ALA A 70 7.18 -3.23 2.37
N ASP A 71 7.95 -3.39 1.29
CA ASP A 71 7.96 -2.44 0.17
C ASP A 71 6.58 -2.23 -0.45
N ASP A 72 5.82 -3.32 -0.65
CA ASP A 72 4.46 -3.25 -1.22
C ASP A 72 3.48 -2.56 -0.27
N ASP A 73 3.54 -2.87 1.02
CA ASP A 73 2.70 -2.24 2.05
C ASP A 73 3.03 -0.76 2.19
N ARG A 74 4.31 -0.41 2.13
CA ARG A 74 4.79 0.97 2.16
C ARG A 74 4.29 1.78 0.97
N ALA A 75 4.35 1.21 -0.25
CA ALA A 75 3.83 1.84 -1.44
C ALA A 75 2.32 2.05 -1.35
N ALA A 76 1.57 1.02 -0.94
CA ALA A 76 0.12 1.09 -0.74
C ALA A 76 -0.25 2.15 0.31
N ALA A 77 0.45 2.18 1.45
CA ALA A 77 0.24 3.17 2.50
C ALA A 77 0.53 4.60 2.02
N ALA A 78 1.62 4.81 1.27
CA ALA A 78 1.95 6.13 0.71
C ALA A 78 0.85 6.63 -0.22
N MET A 79 0.32 5.78 -1.09
CA MET A 79 -0.79 6.12 -1.99
C MET A 79 -2.09 6.40 -1.22
N PHE A 80 -2.38 5.59 -0.20
CA PHE A 80 -3.52 5.84 0.69
C PHE A 80 -3.43 7.23 1.34
N TYR A 81 -2.27 7.57 1.94
CA TYR A 81 -2.08 8.88 2.58
C TYR A 81 -2.15 10.02 1.58
N TYR A 82 -1.62 9.84 0.37
CA TYR A 82 -1.71 10.85 -0.67
C TYR A 82 -3.17 11.20 -0.98
N GLY A 83 -4.02 10.19 -1.24
CA GLY A 83 -5.44 10.38 -1.50
C GLY A 83 -6.21 10.92 -0.30
N TYR A 84 -5.97 10.34 0.90
CA TYR A 84 -6.61 10.76 2.14
C TYR A 84 -6.34 12.24 2.47
N LEU A 85 -5.09 12.66 2.39
CA LEU A 85 -4.71 14.04 2.72
C LEU A 85 -5.12 15.02 1.64
N ALA A 86 -5.12 14.63 0.36
CA ALA A 86 -5.68 15.43 -0.72
C ALA A 86 -7.18 15.68 -0.49
N ALA A 87 -7.94 14.64 -0.18
CA ALA A 87 -9.36 14.75 0.12
C ALA A 87 -9.62 15.64 1.35
N LYS A 88 -8.83 15.46 2.42
CA LYS A 88 -8.91 16.26 3.65
C LYS A 88 -8.57 17.74 3.41
N ALA A 89 -7.69 18.03 2.46
CA ALA A 89 -7.36 19.39 2.02
C ALA A 89 -8.36 19.99 1.00
N GLY A 90 -9.42 19.26 0.64
CA GLY A 90 -10.40 19.69 -0.35
C GLY A 90 -9.90 19.64 -1.80
N ILE A 91 -8.77 18.99 -2.06
CA ILE A 91 -8.22 18.82 -3.41
C ILE A 91 -9.07 17.79 -4.16
N ARG A 92 -9.69 18.20 -5.26
CA ARG A 92 -10.57 17.34 -6.06
C ARG A 92 -9.97 16.92 -7.39
N VAL A 93 -8.85 17.53 -7.77
CA VAL A 93 -8.13 17.21 -9.01
C VAL A 93 -6.69 16.90 -8.64
N ILE A 94 -6.25 15.72 -8.97
CA ILE A 94 -4.88 15.23 -8.72
C ILE A 94 -4.19 15.05 -10.06
N ASP A 95 -3.02 15.64 -10.23
CA ASP A 95 -2.14 15.35 -11.34
C ASP A 95 -1.41 14.02 -11.08
N VAL A 96 -1.85 12.97 -11.75
CA VAL A 96 -1.32 11.62 -11.59
C VAL A 96 0.16 11.56 -11.97
N GLY A 97 0.61 12.37 -12.94
CA GLY A 97 2.01 12.43 -13.37
C GLY A 97 2.98 12.92 -12.29
N THR A 98 2.48 13.63 -11.27
CA THR A 98 3.33 14.17 -10.18
C THR A 98 3.32 13.31 -8.91
N ILE A 99 2.49 12.26 -8.84
CA ILE A 99 2.32 11.46 -7.61
C ILE A 99 3.65 10.85 -7.17
N GLU A 100 4.36 10.19 -8.08
CA GLU A 100 5.61 9.50 -7.76
C GLU A 100 6.66 10.47 -7.20
N GLU A 101 6.83 11.62 -7.83
CA GLU A 101 7.76 12.66 -7.35
C GLU A 101 7.36 13.15 -5.96
N ASN A 102 6.07 13.41 -5.73
CA ASN A 102 5.56 13.90 -4.46
C ASN A 102 5.69 12.86 -3.35
N VAL A 103 5.38 11.59 -3.62
CA VAL A 103 5.61 10.49 -2.69
C VAL A 103 7.11 10.36 -2.38
N GLY A 104 7.98 10.47 -3.38
CA GLY A 104 9.42 10.46 -3.18
C GLY A 104 9.91 11.58 -2.24
N LYS A 105 9.35 12.79 -2.34
CA LYS A 105 9.65 13.90 -1.41
C LYS A 105 9.22 13.54 0.02
N VAL A 106 8.04 12.95 0.20
CA VAL A 106 7.54 12.52 1.50
C VAL A 106 8.40 11.44 2.10
N MET A 107 8.80 10.44 1.31
CA MET A 107 9.69 9.36 1.78
C MET A 107 11.05 9.89 2.23
N LYS A 108 11.62 10.87 1.51
CA LYS A 108 12.85 11.57 1.94
C LYS A 108 12.64 12.33 3.25
N GLN A 109 11.50 13.01 3.41
CA GLN A 109 11.15 13.70 4.65
C GLN A 109 11.01 12.70 5.80
N CYS A 110 10.34 11.58 5.59
CA CYS A 110 10.22 10.51 6.58
C CYS A 110 11.59 9.94 6.99
N ALA A 111 12.49 9.71 6.03
CA ALA A 111 13.85 9.24 6.33
C ALA A 111 14.66 10.25 7.17
N ALA A 112 14.47 11.55 6.91
CA ALA A 112 15.16 12.61 7.66
C ALA A 112 14.58 12.80 9.07
N THR A 113 13.29 12.57 9.26
CA THR A 113 12.56 12.82 10.52
C THR A 113 11.61 11.67 10.88
N PRO A 114 12.12 10.49 11.26
CA PRO A 114 11.32 9.28 11.42
C PRO A 114 10.28 9.36 12.56
N ASN A 115 10.44 10.26 13.49
CA ASN A 115 9.57 10.41 14.65
C ASN A 115 8.33 11.28 14.42
N ILE A 116 8.24 12.01 13.29
CA ILE A 116 7.04 12.76 12.96
C ILE A 116 5.97 11.84 12.37
N THR A 117 4.70 12.29 12.39
CA THR A 117 3.63 11.51 11.77
C THR A 117 3.66 11.62 10.24
N VAL A 118 3.17 10.58 9.56
CA VAL A 118 3.08 10.58 8.10
C VAL A 118 2.28 11.79 7.58
N PRO A 119 1.10 12.16 8.16
CA PRO A 119 0.41 13.38 7.75
C PRO A 119 1.25 14.66 7.91
N GLN A 120 2.10 14.72 8.93
CA GLN A 120 2.99 15.86 9.10
C GLN A 120 4.08 15.89 8.03
N ALA A 121 4.70 14.74 7.72
CA ALA A 121 5.69 14.63 6.64
C ALA A 121 5.13 15.08 5.29
N PHE A 122 3.88 14.70 4.97
CA PHE A 122 3.20 15.17 3.75
C PHE A 122 3.06 16.68 3.73
N ARG A 123 2.59 17.28 4.83
CA ARG A 123 2.44 18.75 4.90
C ARG A 123 3.76 19.48 4.76
N GLU A 124 4.84 18.95 5.32
CA GLU A 124 6.17 19.58 5.25
C GLU A 124 6.80 19.42 3.87
N ALA A 125 6.76 18.20 3.32
CA ALA A 125 7.37 17.86 2.04
C ALA A 125 6.70 18.56 0.83
N LEU A 126 5.38 18.76 0.90
CA LEU A 126 4.58 19.31 -0.20
C LEU A 126 4.19 20.78 -0.01
N ARG A 127 4.74 21.46 1.01
CA ARG A 127 4.56 22.91 1.12
C ARG A 127 5.11 23.63 -0.12
N PRO A 128 4.33 24.53 -0.72
CA PRO A 128 4.88 25.42 -1.74
C PRO A 128 6.09 26.16 -1.16
N ARG A 129 7.24 26.07 -1.81
CA ARG A 129 8.40 26.89 -1.42
C ARG A 129 7.98 28.35 -1.64
N ARG A 130 7.91 29.11 -0.57
CA ARG A 130 7.85 30.57 -0.69
C ARG A 130 9.14 31.01 -1.39
N SER A 131 9.04 31.49 -2.62
CA SER A 131 10.16 32.15 -3.26
C SER A 131 10.57 33.31 -2.37
N PRO A 132 11.85 33.46 -1.98
CA PRO A 132 12.32 34.66 -1.35
C PRO A 132 12.10 35.83 -2.35
N GLY A 133 11.24 36.78 -1.99
CA GLY A 133 11.04 38.01 -2.75
C GLY A 133 12.27 38.90 -2.72
#